data_500c8a683c4999f9d60ab733d59fe17a
#
_entry.id   500c8a683c4999f9d60ab733d59fe17a
#
_cell.length_a   1.000
_cell.length_b   1.000
_cell.length_c   1.000
_cell.angle_alpha   90.00
_cell.angle_beta   90.00
_cell.angle_gamma   90.00
#
_symmetry.space_group_name_H-M   'P 1'
#
loop_
_entity.id
_entity.type
_entity.pdbx_description
1 polymer ?
#
loop_
_entity_poly.entity_id
_entity_poly.type
_entity_poly.pdbx_seq_one_letter_code
_entity_poly.pdbx_strand_id
1 'polypeptide(L)'
;MKRILITGTAGFIGFHLSKLLLAEGFRVHGYDGMTDYYDVTLKQRRHAMLLQSNAFSATEGMLEDEAKFWSVAQDFKPDVI
;
A
#
# COMPACT_ATOMS: atom_id res chain seq x y z
N MET A 1 17.31 0.42 5.45
CA MET A 1 15.93 -0.13 5.45
C MET A 1 15.42 -0.13 4.02
N LYS A 2 15.00 -1.29 3.53
CA LYS A 2 14.43 -1.38 2.18
C LYS A 2 13.06 -0.75 2.11
N ARG A 3 12.78 -0.14 0.99
CA ARG A 3 11.49 0.47 0.68
C ARG A 3 10.76 -0.39 -0.33
N ILE A 4 9.54 -0.79 -0.01
CA ILE A 4 8.74 -1.67 -0.83
C ILE A 4 7.42 -0.99 -1.15
N LEU A 5 7.12 -0.89 -2.45
CA LEU A 5 5.83 -0.39 -2.93
C LEU A 5 4.94 -1.59 -3.26
N ILE A 6 3.78 -1.66 -2.62
CA ILE A 6 2.84 -2.76 -2.83
C ILE A 6 1.54 -2.19 -3.40
N THR A 7 1.07 -2.76 -4.50
CA THR A 7 -0.25 -2.46 -5.03
C THR A 7 -1.28 -3.41 -4.39
N GLY A 8 -2.50 -2.90 -4.20
CA GLY A 8 -3.58 -3.70 -3.63
C GLY A 8 -3.46 -3.95 -2.14
N THR A 9 -2.90 -3.01 -1.38
CA THR A 9 -2.66 -3.18 0.06
C THR A 9 -3.93 -3.27 0.90
N ALA A 10 -5.06 -2.79 0.39
CA ALA A 10 -6.35 -2.96 1.07
C ALA A 10 -7.01 -4.29 0.75
N GLY A 11 -6.49 -5.05 -0.22
CA GLY A 11 -6.94 -6.40 -0.53
C GLY A 11 -6.38 -7.41 0.46
N PHE A 12 -6.89 -8.66 0.39
CA PHE A 12 -6.53 -9.68 1.37
C PHE A 12 -5.02 -10.01 1.35
N ILE A 13 -4.49 -10.32 0.17
CA ILE A 13 -3.09 -10.73 0.05
C ILE A 13 -2.15 -9.53 0.33
N GLY A 14 -2.44 -8.38 -0.27
CA GLY A 14 -1.60 -7.19 -0.10
C GLY A 14 -1.55 -6.71 1.35
N PHE A 15 -2.68 -6.77 2.05
CA PHE A 15 -2.75 -6.41 3.46
C PHE A 15 -1.87 -7.31 4.33
N HIS A 16 -1.99 -8.62 4.16
CA HIS A 16 -1.21 -9.56 4.97
C HIS A 16 0.27 -9.50 4.63
N LEU A 17 0.61 -9.34 3.34
CA LEU A 17 2.00 -9.16 2.94
C LEU A 17 2.59 -7.89 3.55
N SER A 18 1.84 -6.80 3.54
CA SER A 18 2.29 -5.54 4.14
C SER A 18 2.55 -5.69 5.63
N LYS A 19 1.66 -6.36 6.35
CA LYS A 19 1.86 -6.63 7.78
C LYS A 19 3.13 -7.41 8.04
N LEU A 20 3.37 -8.45 7.24
CA LEU A 20 4.56 -9.28 7.38
C LEU A 20 5.83 -8.46 7.14
N LEU A 21 5.85 -7.67 6.05
CA LEU A 21 7.03 -6.88 5.72
C LEU A 21 7.30 -5.79 6.76
N LEU A 22 6.26 -5.17 7.29
CA LEU A 22 6.43 -4.18 8.35
C LEU A 22 7.00 -4.83 9.63
N ALA A 23 6.56 -6.04 9.93
CA ALA A 23 7.09 -6.80 11.08
C ALA A 23 8.56 -7.16 10.89
N GLU A 24 9.01 -7.33 9.63
CA GLU A 24 10.40 -7.63 9.31
C GLU A 24 11.28 -6.37 9.25
N GLY A 25 10.70 -5.19 9.45
CA GLY A 25 11.46 -3.95 9.49
C GLY A 25 11.58 -3.21 8.17
N PHE A 26 10.81 -3.60 7.15
CA PHE A 26 10.80 -2.89 5.89
C PHE A 26 9.90 -1.65 5.96
N ARG A 27 10.20 -0.68 5.12
CA ARG A 27 9.30 0.46 4.91
C ARG A 27 8.40 0.15 3.73
N VAL A 28 7.09 0.28 3.93
CA VAL A 28 6.09 -0.09 2.93
C VAL A 28 5.23 1.11 2.56
N HIS A 29 5.05 1.32 1.26
CA HIS A 29 4.05 2.25 0.75
C HIS A 29 3.00 1.46 -0.01
N GLY A 30 1.73 1.66 0.36
CA GLY A 30 0.61 0.98 -0.27
C GLY A 30 -0.04 1.84 -1.33
N TYR A 31 -0.43 1.23 -2.44
CA TYR A 31 -1.17 1.89 -3.51
C TYR A 31 -2.38 1.03 -3.83
N ASP A 32 -3.58 1.55 -3.58
CA ASP A 32 -4.82 0.80 -3.76
C ASP A 32 -5.92 1.72 -4.27
N GLY A 33 -6.71 1.21 -5.23
CA GLY A 33 -7.79 1.97 -5.82
C GLY A 33 -9.06 2.01 -4.99
N MET A 34 -9.14 1.23 -3.92
CA MET A 34 -10.35 1.14 -3.07
C MET A 34 -11.61 0.87 -3.90
N THR A 35 -11.49 -0.06 -4.86
CA THR A 35 -12.58 -0.35 -5.79
C THR A 35 -13.75 -1.03 -5.09
N ASP A 36 -14.95 -0.90 -5.67
CA ASP A 36 -16.21 -1.31 -5.07
C ASP A 36 -16.52 -2.80 -5.23
N TYR A 37 -15.57 -3.61 -5.66
CA TYR A 37 -15.80 -5.06 -5.77
C TYR A 37 -16.01 -5.71 -4.41
N TYR A 38 -15.55 -5.06 -3.37
CA TYR A 38 -15.70 -5.52 -1.99
C TYR A 38 -16.23 -4.38 -1.13
N ASP A 39 -16.46 -4.67 0.12
CA ASP A 39 -16.81 -3.66 1.12
C ASP A 39 -15.64 -2.68 1.27
N VAL A 40 -15.83 -1.44 0.79
CA VAL A 40 -14.84 -0.39 0.88
C VAL A 40 -14.49 -0.08 2.34
N THR A 41 -15.46 -0.20 3.24
CA THR A 41 -15.23 -0.01 4.67
C THR A 41 -14.18 -0.99 5.20
N LEU A 42 -14.25 -2.25 4.76
CA LEU A 42 -13.25 -3.24 5.16
C LEU A 42 -11.86 -2.87 4.65
N LYS A 43 -11.77 -2.39 3.41
CA LYS A 43 -10.49 -1.95 2.84
C LYS A 43 -9.92 -0.75 3.61
N GLN A 44 -10.77 0.19 3.97
CA GLN A 44 -10.35 1.34 4.76
C GLN A 44 -9.85 0.93 6.14
N ARG A 45 -10.49 -0.05 6.76
CA ARG A 45 -10.04 -0.59 8.05
C ARG A 45 -8.68 -1.24 7.94
N ARG A 46 -8.43 -1.98 6.86
CA ARG A 46 -7.13 -2.61 6.63
C ARG A 46 -6.03 -1.57 6.51
N HIS A 47 -6.26 -0.50 5.73
CA HIS A 47 -5.29 0.58 5.63
C HIS A 47 -5.10 1.30 6.97
N ALA A 48 -6.16 1.51 7.74
CA ALA A 48 -6.05 2.13 9.05
C ALA A 48 -5.18 1.30 10.00
N MET A 49 -5.30 -0.02 9.94
CA MET A 49 -4.46 -0.91 10.74
C MET A 49 -2.99 -0.81 10.34
N LEU A 50 -2.72 -0.79 9.03
CA LEU A 50 -1.34 -0.65 8.54
C LEU A 50 -0.75 0.72 8.89
N LEU A 51 -1.56 1.76 8.84
CA LEU A 51 -1.12 3.13 9.14
C LEU A 51 -0.74 3.33 10.61
N GLN A 52 -1.05 2.40 11.48
CA GLN A 52 -0.54 2.42 12.86
C GLN A 52 0.97 2.25 12.91
N SER A 53 1.58 1.66 11.88
CA SER A 53 3.03 1.56 11.78
C SER A 53 3.61 2.83 11.19
N ASN A 54 4.66 3.38 11.82
CA ASN A 54 5.36 4.56 11.30
C ASN A 54 6.08 4.28 9.99
N ALA A 55 6.29 3.02 9.64
CA ALA A 55 6.97 2.62 8.42
C ALA A 55 6.00 2.40 7.25
N PHE A 56 4.70 2.57 7.46
CA PHE A 56 3.69 2.42 6.41
C PHE A 56 3.13 3.77 6.00
N SER A 57 3.00 3.97 4.71
CA SER A 57 2.27 5.09 4.12
C SER A 57 1.41 4.54 2.98
N ALA A 58 0.43 5.31 2.55
CA ALA A 58 -0.50 4.83 1.53
C ALA A 58 -0.96 5.96 0.62
N THR A 59 -1.21 5.60 -0.64
CA THR A 59 -1.85 6.49 -1.62
C THR A 59 -3.04 5.75 -2.21
N GLU A 60 -4.18 6.43 -2.30
CA GLU A 60 -5.36 5.90 -2.96
C GLU A 60 -5.33 6.31 -4.43
N GLY A 61 -5.37 5.34 -5.33
CA GLY A 61 -5.36 5.59 -6.77
C GLY A 61 -5.53 4.32 -7.56
N MET A 62 -5.99 4.46 -8.80
CA MET A 62 -6.21 3.34 -9.70
C MET A 62 -4.93 3.02 -10.48
N LEU A 63 -4.71 1.75 -10.78
CA LEU A 63 -3.55 1.36 -11.59
C LEU A 63 -3.63 1.89 -13.02
N GLU A 64 -4.84 2.14 -13.53
CA GLU A 64 -5.03 2.77 -14.84
C GLU A 64 -4.51 4.20 -14.88
N ASP A 65 -4.38 4.85 -13.74
CA ASP A 65 -3.80 6.18 -13.65
C ASP A 65 -2.29 6.06 -13.55
N GLU A 66 -1.65 5.81 -14.70
CA GLU A 66 -0.22 5.58 -14.77
C GLU A 66 0.59 6.78 -14.27
N ALA A 67 0.14 8.00 -14.60
CA ALA A 67 0.85 9.20 -14.18
C ALA A 67 0.89 9.32 -12.67
N LYS A 68 -0.23 9.04 -11.99
CA LYS A 68 -0.30 9.07 -10.53
C LYS A 68 0.57 7.98 -9.92
N PHE A 69 0.50 6.77 -10.47
CA PHE A 69 1.29 5.66 -9.97
C PHE A 69 2.79 5.96 -10.06
N TRP A 70 3.25 6.43 -11.20
CA TRP A 70 4.67 6.75 -11.38
C TRP A 70 5.13 7.91 -10.51
N SER A 71 4.25 8.91 -10.31
CA SER A 71 4.55 10.00 -9.39
C SER A 71 4.80 9.49 -7.97
N VAL A 72 3.93 8.59 -7.50
CA VAL A 72 4.08 7.97 -6.17
C VAL A 72 5.37 7.15 -6.10
N ALA A 73 5.66 6.38 -7.14
CA ALA A 73 6.87 5.56 -7.17
C ALA A 73 8.12 6.43 -7.14
N GLN A 74 8.13 7.54 -7.88
CA GLN A 74 9.27 8.44 -7.88
C GLN A 74 9.47 9.11 -6.51
N ASP A 75 8.40 9.48 -5.83
CA ASP A 75 8.49 10.13 -4.53
C ASP A 75 8.94 9.14 -3.44
N PHE A 76 8.42 7.94 -3.46
CA PHE A 76 8.75 6.94 -2.46
C PHE A 76 10.13 6.32 -2.72
N LYS A 77 10.53 6.20 -3.96
CA LYS A 77 11.79 5.57 -4.39
C LYS A 77 11.93 4.15 -3.86
N PRO A 78 11.01 3.25 -4.23
CA PRO A 78 11.05 1.89 -3.72
C PRO A 78 12.24 1.10 -4.26
N ASP A 79 12.76 0.19 -3.43
CA ASP A 79 13.75 -0.79 -3.86
C ASP A 79 13.07 -1.95 -4.60
N VAL A 80 11.81 -2.24 -4.24
CA VAL A 80 11.02 -3.32 -4.83
C VAL A 80 9.58 -2.86 -4.99
N ILE A 81 8.94 -3.28 -6.07
CA ILE A 81 7.53 -3.04 -6.33
C ILE A 81 6.77 -4.35 -6.31
#